data_54c5b1037ad70aadde733768240ea2dd
#
_entry.id   54c5b1037ad70aadde733768240ea2dd
#
_cell.length_a   1.000
_cell.length_b   1.000
_cell.length_c   1.000
_cell.angle_alpha   90.00
_cell.angle_beta   90.00
_cell.angle_gamma   90.00
#
_symmetry.space_group_name_H-M   'P 1'
#
loop_
_entity.id
_entity.type
_entity.pdbx_description
1 polymer ?
#
loop_
_entity_poly.entity_id
_entity_poly.type
_entity_poly.pdbx_seq_one_letter_code
_entity_poly.pdbx_strand_id
1 'polypeptide(L)'
;MEIYSHEWMETELGKDIEYSRIFGTFMRMEIPIIEKEDEYVLYTDMDIIFNDDILLKDLPHPAYLAAAPEFERDTKRMSYFNAGILVMNIQGMRIKYQQFVEMMKKRQRSTSGLFDQGYLNELCFKDMEILPIEYNWKPYWGINGNAKLIHFHGMKPCSN
;
A
#
# COMPACT_ATOMS: atom_id res chain seq x y z
N MET A 1 8.47 10.25 -19.96
CA MET A 1 8.83 10.13 -18.54
C MET A 1 9.35 8.71 -18.37
N GLU A 2 10.64 8.57 -18.10
CA GLU A 2 11.30 7.27 -18.00
C GLU A 2 10.84 6.56 -16.71
N ILE A 3 10.59 5.27 -16.78
CA ILE A 3 10.28 4.40 -15.63
C ILE A 3 11.62 4.13 -14.92
N TYR A 4 12.04 5.06 -14.07
CA TYR A 4 13.35 4.99 -13.41
C TYR A 4 13.45 3.89 -12.34
N SER A 5 12.33 3.39 -11.83
CA SER A 5 12.35 2.42 -10.73
C SER A 5 12.87 1.04 -11.16
N HIS A 6 12.55 0.61 -12.38
CA HIS A 6 12.87 -0.73 -12.86
C HIS A 6 14.36 -0.92 -13.10
N GLU A 7 14.97 -0.07 -13.91
CA GLU A 7 16.41 -0.16 -14.22
C GLU A 7 17.30 0.09 -13.00
N TRP A 8 16.90 1.06 -12.14
CA TRP A 8 17.68 1.38 -10.96
C TRP A 8 17.64 0.24 -9.92
N MET A 9 16.48 -0.37 -9.68
CA MET A 9 16.37 -1.50 -8.76
C MET A 9 17.13 -2.73 -9.27
N GLU A 10 17.09 -3.03 -10.58
CA GLU A 10 17.84 -4.13 -11.16
C GLU A 10 19.36 -3.96 -11.05
N THR A 11 19.86 -2.72 -11.18
CA THR A 11 21.30 -2.43 -11.15
C THR A 11 21.87 -2.30 -9.74
N GLU A 12 21.09 -1.71 -8.80
CA GLU A 12 21.60 -1.37 -7.45
C GLU A 12 21.29 -2.41 -6.38
N LEU A 13 20.22 -3.20 -6.54
CA LEU A 13 19.81 -4.20 -5.55
C LEU A 13 20.40 -5.60 -5.82
N GLY A 14 21.02 -5.83 -6.98
CA GLY A 14 21.68 -7.07 -7.28
C GLY A 14 20.74 -8.22 -7.65
N LYS A 15 21.33 -9.33 -8.11
CA LYS A 15 20.62 -10.49 -8.67
C LYS A 15 20.17 -11.54 -7.63
N ASP A 16 20.03 -11.17 -6.36
CA ASP A 16 19.67 -12.12 -5.30
C ASP A 16 18.17 -12.40 -5.28
N ILE A 17 17.78 -13.66 -5.09
CA ILE A 17 16.38 -14.12 -5.06
C ILE A 17 15.56 -13.40 -3.98
N GLU A 18 16.18 -13.00 -2.88
CA GLU A 18 15.55 -12.23 -1.82
C GLU A 18 15.10 -10.83 -2.30
N TYR A 19 15.88 -10.23 -3.20
CA TYR A 19 15.56 -8.94 -3.80
C TYR A 19 14.40 -9.00 -4.80
N SER A 20 14.18 -10.13 -5.48
CA SER A 20 13.04 -10.27 -6.39
C SER A 20 11.70 -10.20 -5.67
N ARG A 21 11.63 -10.68 -4.42
CA ARG A 21 10.44 -10.55 -3.57
C ARG A 21 10.21 -9.11 -3.13
N ILE A 22 11.26 -8.42 -2.73
CA ILE A 22 11.23 -7.01 -2.33
C ILE A 22 10.82 -6.15 -3.53
N PHE A 23 11.37 -6.44 -4.71
CA PHE A 23 11.02 -5.74 -5.94
C PHE A 23 9.51 -5.78 -6.23
N GLY A 24 8.89 -6.95 -6.08
CA GLY A 24 7.44 -7.12 -6.27
C GLY A 24 6.60 -6.18 -5.40
N THR A 25 7.05 -5.87 -4.18
CA THR A 25 6.31 -4.97 -3.29
C THR A 25 6.31 -3.51 -3.77
N PHE A 26 7.38 -3.08 -4.45
CA PHE A 26 7.48 -1.73 -4.99
C PHE A 26 6.66 -1.50 -6.26
N MET A 27 6.16 -2.55 -6.91
CA MET A 27 5.36 -2.41 -8.14
C MET A 27 4.10 -1.55 -7.93
N ARG A 28 3.53 -1.54 -6.73
CA ARG A 28 2.38 -0.66 -6.42
C ARG A 28 2.71 0.83 -6.52
N MET A 29 3.97 1.20 -6.35
CA MET A 29 4.43 2.58 -6.50
C MET A 29 4.37 3.06 -7.96
N GLU A 30 4.40 2.14 -8.93
CA GLU A 30 4.32 2.43 -10.36
C GLU A 30 2.88 2.65 -10.86
N ILE A 31 1.87 2.25 -10.09
CA ILE A 31 0.46 2.38 -10.49
C ILE A 31 0.12 3.79 -10.98
N PRO A 32 0.51 4.88 -10.27
CA PRO A 32 0.19 6.24 -10.73
C PRO A 32 0.84 6.62 -12.05
N ILE A 33 1.91 5.90 -12.45
CA ILE A 33 2.64 6.16 -13.68
C ILE A 33 2.06 5.35 -14.85
N ILE A 34 1.63 4.12 -14.56
CA ILE A 34 1.07 3.18 -15.56
C ILE A 34 -0.39 3.52 -15.87
N GLU A 35 -1.18 3.81 -14.83
CA GLU A 35 -2.59 4.17 -14.99
C GLU A 35 -2.75 5.51 -15.71
N LYS A 36 -3.59 5.54 -16.76
CA LYS A 36 -3.78 6.72 -17.62
C LYS A 36 -5.23 7.17 -17.73
N GLU A 37 -6.17 6.28 -17.43
CA GLU A 37 -7.58 6.46 -17.74
C GLU A 37 -8.38 6.82 -16.49
N ASP A 38 -8.14 6.10 -15.40
CA ASP A 38 -8.88 6.27 -14.16
C ASP A 38 -8.31 7.37 -13.27
N GLU A 39 -9.20 8.12 -12.63
CA GLU A 39 -8.84 9.13 -11.62
C GLU A 39 -8.52 8.48 -10.27
N TYR A 40 -9.27 7.43 -9.92
CA TYR A 40 -9.12 6.68 -8.68
C TYR A 40 -8.98 5.18 -8.94
N VAL A 41 -8.10 4.54 -8.19
CA VAL A 41 -7.85 3.09 -8.26
C VAL A 41 -7.98 2.48 -6.88
N LEU A 42 -8.70 1.36 -6.78
CA LEU A 42 -8.63 0.48 -5.61
C LEU A 42 -7.53 -0.55 -5.84
N TYR A 43 -6.43 -0.42 -5.11
CA TYR A 43 -5.36 -1.42 -5.07
C TYR A 43 -5.62 -2.43 -3.95
N THR A 44 -5.39 -3.71 -4.24
CA THR A 44 -5.39 -4.78 -3.23
C THR A 44 -4.20 -5.70 -3.42
N ASP A 45 -3.63 -6.18 -2.31
CA ASP A 45 -2.70 -7.30 -2.33
C ASP A 45 -3.43 -8.59 -2.77
N MET A 46 -2.68 -9.61 -3.18
CA MET A 46 -3.25 -10.87 -3.67
C MET A 46 -3.80 -11.79 -2.57
N ASP A 47 -3.53 -11.49 -1.32
CA ASP A 47 -3.96 -12.25 -0.15
C ASP A 47 -5.21 -11.63 0.52
N ILE A 48 -6.07 -11.04 -0.30
CA ILE A 48 -7.33 -10.40 0.09
C ILE A 48 -8.51 -11.27 -0.35
N ILE A 49 -9.49 -11.42 0.53
CA ILE A 49 -10.81 -11.97 0.18
C ILE A 49 -11.83 -10.83 0.23
N PHE A 50 -12.57 -10.67 -0.86
CA PHE A 50 -13.75 -9.81 -0.92
C PHE A 50 -14.90 -10.55 -0.25
N ASN A 51 -15.32 -10.10 0.92
CA ASN A 51 -16.38 -10.71 1.73
C ASN A 51 -17.74 -10.08 1.46
N ASP A 52 -17.75 -8.91 0.83
CA ASP A 52 -18.95 -8.18 0.45
C ASP A 52 -18.69 -7.36 -0.82
N ASP A 53 -19.74 -6.89 -1.46
CA ASP A 53 -19.64 -6.01 -2.63
C ASP A 53 -18.97 -4.68 -2.25
N ILE A 54 -18.04 -4.26 -3.08
CA ILE A 54 -17.39 -2.96 -3.00
C ILE A 54 -17.94 -2.08 -4.11
N LEU A 55 -18.73 -1.09 -3.73
CA LEU A 55 -19.21 -0.10 -4.69
C LEU A 55 -18.24 1.08 -4.71
N LEU A 56 -17.74 1.42 -5.90
CA LEU A 56 -16.77 2.52 -6.06
C LEU A 56 -17.28 3.85 -5.50
N LYS A 57 -18.60 4.10 -5.59
CA LYS A 57 -19.24 5.30 -5.03
C LYS A 57 -19.15 5.39 -3.48
N ASP A 58 -18.92 4.27 -2.80
CA ASP A 58 -18.84 4.20 -1.34
C ASP A 58 -17.38 4.32 -0.84
N LEU A 59 -16.43 4.35 -1.77
CA LEU A 59 -15.03 4.59 -1.46
C LEU A 59 -14.74 6.09 -1.35
N PRO A 60 -13.82 6.50 -0.47
CA PRO A 60 -13.40 7.89 -0.37
C PRO A 60 -12.71 8.36 -1.66
N HIS A 61 -12.73 9.66 -1.91
CA HIS A 61 -12.02 10.31 -3.00
C HIS A 61 -10.87 11.18 -2.45
N PRO A 62 -9.78 10.54 -1.98
CA PRO A 62 -8.69 11.23 -1.30
C PRO A 62 -7.90 12.14 -2.24
N ALA A 63 -7.22 13.16 -1.67
CA ALA A 63 -6.29 13.98 -2.43
C ALA A 63 -5.05 13.18 -2.91
N TYR A 64 -4.64 12.18 -2.15
CA TYR A 64 -3.50 11.29 -2.45
C TYR A 64 -3.90 9.83 -2.35
N LEU A 65 -4.11 9.33 -1.13
CA LEU A 65 -4.57 7.97 -0.89
C LEU A 65 -5.47 7.90 0.35
N ALA A 66 -6.31 6.86 0.39
CA ALA A 66 -6.97 6.41 1.60
C ALA A 66 -6.52 4.99 1.93
N ALA A 67 -6.30 4.72 3.22
CA ALA A 67 -5.88 3.42 3.73
C ALA A 67 -6.50 3.15 5.10
N ALA A 68 -6.69 1.87 5.42
CA ALA A 68 -7.12 1.49 6.75
C ALA A 68 -5.95 1.59 7.73
N PRO A 69 -6.17 2.17 8.92
CA PRO A 69 -5.13 2.27 9.93
C PRO A 69 -4.69 0.90 10.43
N GLU A 70 -3.42 0.77 10.74
CA GLU A 70 -2.91 -0.33 11.54
C GLU A 70 -2.74 0.18 12.98
N PHE A 71 -3.37 -0.52 13.92
CA PHE A 71 -3.34 -0.13 15.32
C PHE A 71 -2.27 -0.90 16.08
N GLU A 72 -1.54 -0.22 16.93
CA GLU A 72 -0.72 -0.87 17.93
C GLU A 72 -1.61 -1.66 18.89
N ARG A 73 -1.26 -2.94 19.10
CA ARG A 73 -2.09 -3.90 19.84
C ARG A 73 -2.50 -3.43 21.23
N ASP A 74 -1.58 -2.78 21.94
CA ASP A 74 -1.76 -2.44 23.34
C ASP A 74 -2.30 -1.02 23.56
N THR A 75 -2.01 -0.10 22.66
CA THR A 75 -2.36 1.33 22.83
C THR A 75 -3.54 1.77 21.99
N LYS A 76 -3.93 0.97 20.98
CA LYS A 76 -4.88 1.33 19.92
C LYS A 76 -4.50 2.65 19.21
N ARG A 77 -3.23 3.03 19.33
CA ARG A 77 -2.70 4.20 18.67
C ARG A 77 -2.44 3.87 17.22
N MET A 78 -2.93 4.72 16.32
CA MET A 78 -2.59 4.66 14.91
C MET A 78 -1.18 5.20 14.72
N SER A 79 -0.24 4.31 14.40
CA SER A 79 1.17 4.66 14.17
C SER A 79 1.55 4.64 12.69
N TYR A 80 0.82 3.88 11.88
CA TYR A 80 1.01 3.73 10.45
C TYR A 80 -0.23 3.09 9.82
N PHE A 81 -0.25 3.00 8.47
CA PHE A 81 -1.25 2.23 7.75
C PHE A 81 -0.61 1.04 7.03
N ASN A 82 -1.42 0.01 6.85
CA ASN A 82 -1.04 -1.16 6.05
C ASN A 82 -1.30 -0.86 4.56
N ALA A 83 -0.32 -1.15 3.72
CA ALA A 83 -0.37 -0.84 2.29
C ALA A 83 -1.05 -1.92 1.43
N GLY A 84 -1.64 -2.94 2.02
CA GLY A 84 -2.29 -4.04 1.28
C GLY A 84 -3.62 -3.68 0.63
N ILE A 85 -4.28 -2.61 1.09
CA ILE A 85 -5.50 -2.08 0.49
C ILE A 85 -5.41 -0.55 0.50
N LEU A 86 -5.49 0.04 -0.69
CA LEU A 86 -5.34 1.48 -0.89
C LEU A 86 -6.37 1.98 -1.92
N VAL A 87 -7.04 3.07 -1.61
CA VAL A 87 -7.72 3.88 -2.63
C VAL A 87 -6.78 5.01 -3.02
N MET A 88 -6.34 5.04 -4.27
CA MET A 88 -5.34 5.98 -4.76
C MET A 88 -5.97 7.01 -5.69
N ASN A 89 -5.72 8.28 -5.45
CA ASN A 89 -5.89 9.34 -6.45
C ASN A 89 -4.66 9.34 -7.35
N ILE A 90 -4.86 9.03 -8.62
CA ILE A 90 -3.74 8.86 -9.57
C ILE A 90 -2.93 10.14 -9.75
N GLN A 91 -3.58 11.30 -9.86
CA GLN A 91 -2.88 12.58 -10.03
C GLN A 91 -2.10 12.97 -8.76
N GLY A 92 -2.73 12.84 -7.60
CA GLY A 92 -2.09 13.11 -6.32
C GLY A 92 -0.89 12.19 -6.08
N MET A 93 -1.05 10.90 -6.37
CA MET A 93 0.03 9.92 -6.19
C MET A 93 1.18 10.11 -7.18
N ARG A 94 0.98 10.72 -8.36
CA ARG A 94 2.09 11.13 -9.25
C ARG A 94 3.01 12.15 -8.58
N ILE A 95 2.47 13.06 -7.77
CA ILE A 95 3.27 14.03 -7.01
C ILE A 95 4.09 13.29 -5.95
N LYS A 96 3.47 12.36 -5.22
CA LYS A 96 4.15 11.53 -4.21
C LYS A 96 5.20 10.61 -4.83
N TYR A 97 4.94 10.08 -6.03
CA TYR A 97 5.90 9.27 -6.78
C TYR A 97 7.19 10.05 -7.10
N GLN A 98 7.09 11.31 -7.48
CA GLN A 98 8.29 12.12 -7.72
C GLN A 98 9.13 12.26 -6.44
N GLN A 99 8.49 12.48 -5.30
CA GLN A 99 9.17 12.52 -4.00
C GLN A 99 9.82 11.17 -3.66
N PHE A 100 9.10 10.06 -3.91
CA PHE A 100 9.63 8.72 -3.75
C PHE A 100 10.91 8.50 -4.57
N VAL A 101 10.89 8.84 -5.86
CA VAL A 101 12.06 8.72 -6.75
C VAL A 101 13.26 9.52 -6.22
N GLU A 102 13.02 10.73 -5.71
CA GLU A 102 14.10 11.54 -5.10
C GLU A 102 14.67 10.89 -3.82
N MET A 103 13.83 10.29 -2.99
CA MET A 103 14.29 9.53 -1.82
C MET A 103 15.16 8.33 -2.25
N MET A 104 14.72 7.61 -3.27
CA MET A 104 15.45 6.45 -3.80
C MET A 104 16.81 6.86 -4.39
N LYS A 105 16.87 7.94 -5.19
CA LYS A 105 18.13 8.48 -5.75
C LYS A 105 19.12 8.87 -4.66
N LYS A 106 18.64 9.40 -3.54
CA LYS A 106 19.48 9.78 -2.39
C LYS A 106 19.83 8.57 -1.51
N ARG A 107 19.42 7.35 -1.88
CA ARG A 107 19.55 6.13 -1.07
C ARG A 107 19.00 6.32 0.37
N GLN A 108 18.02 7.19 0.49
CA GLN A 108 17.35 7.46 1.75
C GLN A 108 16.47 6.27 2.10
N ARG A 109 16.80 5.55 3.16
CA ARG A 109 15.95 4.46 3.65
C ARG A 109 14.72 5.04 4.33
N SER A 110 13.59 4.36 4.19
CA SER A 110 12.41 4.66 4.99
C SER A 110 12.71 4.49 6.48
N THR A 111 12.24 5.42 7.28
CA THR A 111 12.43 5.39 8.74
C THR A 111 11.74 4.22 9.41
N SER A 112 10.68 3.69 8.81
CA SER A 112 9.92 2.54 9.36
C SER A 112 10.53 1.18 9.01
N GLY A 113 11.46 1.11 8.05
CA GLY A 113 12.08 -0.14 7.62
C GLY A 113 11.14 -1.15 6.94
N LEU A 114 9.90 -0.76 6.62
CA LEU A 114 8.85 -1.62 6.07
C LEU A 114 8.79 -1.59 4.54
N PHE A 115 9.93 -1.61 3.85
CA PHE A 115 10.02 -1.58 2.39
C PHE A 115 9.12 -0.48 1.77
N ASP A 116 8.33 -0.82 0.76
CA ASP A 116 7.40 0.07 0.07
C ASP A 116 6.33 0.67 1.00
N GLN A 117 5.78 -0.11 1.91
CA GLN A 117 4.85 0.37 2.93
C GLN A 117 5.47 1.47 3.80
N GLY A 118 6.77 1.35 4.11
CA GLY A 118 7.50 2.36 4.86
C GLY A 118 7.58 3.69 4.10
N TYR A 119 7.90 3.66 2.81
CA TYR A 119 7.93 4.86 1.97
C TYR A 119 6.55 5.48 1.81
N LEU A 120 5.50 4.67 1.58
CA LEU A 120 4.13 5.15 1.49
C LEU A 120 3.69 5.85 2.78
N ASN A 121 4.00 5.27 3.95
CA ASN A 121 3.70 5.89 5.23
C ASN A 121 4.46 7.21 5.41
N GLU A 122 5.75 7.26 5.08
CA GLU A 122 6.55 8.47 5.19
C GLU A 122 6.03 9.60 4.29
N LEU A 123 5.60 9.25 3.08
CA LEU A 123 5.12 10.21 2.07
C LEU A 123 3.67 10.65 2.29
N CYS A 124 2.81 9.78 2.82
CA CYS A 124 1.38 9.98 2.76
C CYS A 124 0.67 9.97 4.11
N PHE A 125 1.27 9.43 5.19
CA PHE A 125 0.57 9.22 6.47
C PHE A 125 -0.11 10.47 7.02
N LYS A 126 0.49 11.65 6.84
CA LYS A 126 -0.06 12.92 7.34
C LYS A 126 -1.23 13.45 6.52
N ASP A 127 -1.28 13.07 5.23
CA ASP A 127 -2.21 13.61 4.25
C ASP A 127 -3.22 12.55 3.78
N MET A 128 -3.17 11.33 4.34
CA MET A 128 -4.07 10.26 3.95
C MET A 128 -5.47 10.45 4.52
N GLU A 129 -6.47 9.93 3.81
CA GLU A 129 -7.80 9.72 4.36
C GLU A 129 -7.91 8.35 5.02
N ILE A 130 -8.73 8.27 6.07
CA ILE A 130 -8.94 7.01 6.79
C ILE A 130 -10.01 6.19 6.07
N LEU A 131 -9.59 5.03 5.57
CA LEU A 131 -10.51 3.99 5.12
C LEU A 131 -11.00 3.21 6.36
N PRO A 132 -12.33 2.92 6.48
CA PRO A 132 -12.82 2.11 7.59
C PRO A 132 -12.09 0.79 7.73
N ILE A 133 -11.87 0.34 8.96
CA ILE A 133 -11.07 -0.85 9.26
C ILE A 133 -11.67 -2.13 8.64
N GLU A 134 -12.97 -2.15 8.40
CA GLU A 134 -13.71 -3.22 7.73
C GLU A 134 -13.21 -3.47 6.30
N TYR A 135 -12.57 -2.48 5.69
CA TYR A 135 -11.94 -2.62 4.37
C TYR A 135 -10.53 -3.22 4.42
N ASN A 136 -9.98 -3.49 5.61
CA ASN A 136 -8.69 -4.16 5.75
C ASN A 136 -8.66 -5.01 7.03
N TRP A 137 -9.72 -5.82 7.21
CA TRP A 137 -9.87 -6.66 8.38
C TRP A 137 -8.86 -7.79 8.40
N LYS A 138 -8.21 -8.00 9.54
CA LYS A 138 -7.24 -9.08 9.71
C LYS A 138 -7.91 -10.27 10.42
N PRO A 139 -7.75 -11.52 9.91
CA PRO A 139 -8.35 -12.70 10.55
C PRO A 139 -7.96 -12.89 12.02
N TYR A 140 -6.75 -12.50 12.39
CA TYR A 140 -6.27 -12.62 13.77
C TYR A 140 -6.88 -11.60 14.75
N TRP A 141 -7.69 -10.66 14.27
CA TRP A 141 -8.50 -9.78 15.11
C TRP A 141 -9.83 -10.44 15.50
N GLY A 142 -10.14 -11.63 14.97
CA GLY A 142 -11.36 -12.37 15.21
C GLY A 142 -12.38 -12.25 14.09
N ILE A 143 -13.59 -12.78 14.34
CA ILE A 143 -14.69 -12.76 13.36
C ILE A 143 -15.36 -11.38 13.36
N ASN A 144 -15.54 -10.81 12.18
CA ASN A 144 -16.29 -9.57 11.98
C ASN A 144 -17.24 -9.75 10.77
N GLY A 145 -18.55 -9.86 11.06
CA GLY A 145 -19.57 -9.99 10.02
C GLY A 145 -19.73 -8.76 9.12
N ASN A 146 -19.17 -7.61 9.52
CA ASN A 146 -19.21 -6.38 8.72
C ASN A 146 -17.93 -6.17 7.89
N ALA A 147 -16.94 -7.08 8.00
CA ALA A 147 -15.71 -6.96 7.20
C ALA A 147 -16.04 -7.00 5.71
N LYS A 148 -15.59 -5.98 4.98
CA LYS A 148 -15.74 -5.87 3.52
C LYS A 148 -14.63 -6.62 2.80
N LEU A 149 -13.40 -6.37 3.22
CA LEU A 149 -12.19 -7.01 2.70
C LEU A 149 -11.44 -7.67 3.85
N ILE A 150 -11.13 -8.96 3.71
CA ILE A 150 -10.38 -9.73 4.69
C ILE A 150 -8.97 -9.93 4.15
N HIS A 151 -8.00 -9.39 4.85
CA HIS A 151 -6.58 -9.41 4.47
C HIS A 151 -5.81 -10.44 5.30
N PHE A 152 -5.34 -11.48 4.65
CA PHE A 152 -4.52 -12.53 5.26
C PHE A 152 -3.05 -12.10 5.40
N HIS A 153 -2.86 -10.89 5.93
CA HIS A 153 -1.54 -10.36 6.23
C HIS A 153 -0.81 -11.26 7.23
N GLY A 154 0.29 -11.87 6.79
CA GLY A 154 1.07 -12.82 7.59
C GLY A 154 0.62 -14.27 7.39
N MET A 155 -0.21 -14.82 8.26
CA MET A 155 -0.70 -16.20 8.13
C MET A 155 -1.66 -16.34 6.95
N LYS A 156 -1.38 -17.29 6.07
CA LYS A 156 -2.24 -17.61 4.93
C LYS A 156 -3.26 -18.68 5.31
N PRO A 157 -4.46 -18.72 4.65
CA PRO A 157 -5.51 -19.71 4.97
C PRO A 157 -5.04 -21.17 4.82
N CYS A 158 -4.03 -21.40 3.98
CA CYS A 158 -3.48 -22.73 3.68
C CYS A 158 -2.13 -22.99 4.36
N SER A 159 -1.69 -22.13 5.27
CA SER A 159 -0.47 -22.36 6.07
C SER A 159 -0.82 -23.27 7.24
N ASN A 160 -0.37 -24.54 7.20
CA ASN A 160 -0.41 -25.46 8.35
C ASN A 160 0.76 -25.16 9.30
#